data_d146e3e5a6c7cfa6bdbff94b32d51aa8
#
_entry.id   d146e3e5a6c7cfa6bdbff94b32d51aa8
#
_cell.length_a   1.000
_cell.length_b   1.000
_cell.length_c   1.000
_cell.angle_alpha   90.00
_cell.angle_beta   90.00
_cell.angle_gamma   90.00
#
_symmetry.space_group_name_H-M   'P 1'
#
loop_
_entity.id
_entity.type
_entity.pdbx_description
1 polymer ?
#
loop_
_entity_poly.entity_id
_entity_poly.type
_entity_poly.pdbx_seq_one_letter_code
_entity_poly.pdbx_strand_id
1 'polypeptide(L)'
;LYLVSNGTATVQKGRIGSSDIEQYFERIFISEIVGCNKPDVRFFEACFKEIPDFKKSETIIIGDSLSSDIHGGKNAGIYTLWFNPKHLPVPENQKLIPDAETDSLDKIEKLLLEF
;
A
#
# COMPACT_ATOMS: atom_id res chain seq x y z
N LEU A 1 2.42 10.24 -5.19
CA LEU A 1 2.84 9.03 -4.48
C LEU A 1 2.62 9.21 -2.97
N TYR A 2 2.01 8.21 -2.35
CA TYR A 2 1.69 8.21 -0.92
C TYR A 2 2.26 6.97 -0.25
N LEU A 3 2.71 7.11 0.98
CA LEU A 3 3.17 5.98 1.79
C LEU A 3 2.14 5.66 2.87
N VAL A 4 1.78 4.38 3.02
CA VAL A 4 0.89 3.91 4.07
C VAL A 4 1.61 2.84 4.89
N SER A 5 1.60 2.98 6.21
CA SER A 5 2.38 2.12 7.10
C SER A 5 1.64 1.79 8.40
N ASN A 6 1.73 0.53 8.82
CA ASN A 6 1.34 0.14 10.19
C ASN A 6 2.52 0.43 11.13
N GLY A 7 2.20 0.84 12.36
CA GLY A 7 3.21 1.05 13.39
C GLY A 7 3.00 2.31 14.21
N THR A 8 3.99 2.62 15.03
CA THR A 8 3.98 3.83 15.84
C THR A 8 4.59 5.00 15.06
N ALA A 9 4.08 6.20 15.34
CA ALA A 9 4.56 7.41 14.67
C ALA A 9 6.07 7.63 14.89
N THR A 10 6.55 7.45 16.12
CA THR A 10 7.95 7.68 16.47
C THR A 10 8.88 6.75 15.71
N VAL A 11 8.57 5.44 15.69
CA VAL A 11 9.41 4.43 15.04
C VAL A 11 9.41 4.64 13.53
N GLN A 12 8.24 4.80 12.91
CA GLN A 12 8.14 4.91 11.45
C GLN A 12 8.71 6.22 10.92
N LYS A 13 8.50 7.34 11.61
CA LYS A 13 9.11 8.62 11.22
C LYS A 13 10.63 8.55 11.29
N GLY A 14 11.19 7.89 12.31
CA GLY A 14 12.62 7.69 12.42
C GLY A 14 13.20 6.85 11.27
N ARG A 15 12.53 5.75 10.91
CA ARG A 15 12.94 4.87 9.82
C ARG A 15 12.86 5.56 8.47
N ILE A 16 11.79 6.28 8.21
CA ILE A 16 11.57 6.99 6.96
C ILE A 16 12.55 8.15 6.83
N GLY A 17 12.74 8.95 7.89
CA GLY A 17 13.67 10.06 7.89
C GLY A 17 15.12 9.66 7.66
N SER A 18 15.54 8.46 8.13
CA SER A 18 16.89 7.95 7.93
C SER A 18 17.12 7.32 6.56
N SER A 19 16.07 7.06 5.79
CA SER A 19 16.16 6.36 4.50
C SER A 19 16.18 7.26 3.27
N ASP A 20 16.04 8.56 3.44
CA ASP A 20 15.97 9.57 2.37
C ASP A 20 14.82 9.38 1.37
N ILE A 21 13.80 8.56 1.70
CA ILE A 21 12.67 8.31 0.79
C ILE A 21 11.51 9.28 1.01
N GLU A 22 11.48 9.99 2.14
CA GLU A 22 10.37 10.88 2.51
C GLU A 22 10.05 11.91 1.41
N GLN A 23 11.08 12.42 0.76
CA GLN A 23 10.96 13.44 -0.28
C GLN A 23 10.16 12.99 -1.51
N TYR A 24 10.00 11.67 -1.73
CA TYR A 24 9.29 11.11 -2.87
C TYR A 24 7.79 10.96 -2.62
N PHE A 25 7.33 11.22 -1.40
CA PHE A 25 5.93 11.05 -1.03
C PHE A 25 5.27 12.40 -0.75
N GLU A 26 4.09 12.61 -1.31
CA GLU A 26 3.31 13.81 -1.03
C GLU A 26 2.82 13.82 0.41
N ARG A 27 2.51 12.64 0.96
CA ARG A 27 2.08 12.49 2.33
C ARG A 27 2.32 11.06 2.81
N ILE A 28 2.51 10.92 4.13
CA ILE A 28 2.75 9.65 4.80
C ILE A 28 1.65 9.42 5.82
N PHE A 29 0.96 8.27 5.69
CA PHE A 29 -0.10 7.87 6.62
C PHE A 29 0.40 6.74 7.52
N ILE A 30 0.40 6.96 8.82
CA ILE A 30 0.85 5.99 9.83
C ILE A 30 -0.34 5.59 10.68
N SER A 31 -0.54 4.29 10.90
CA SER A 31 -1.72 3.75 11.57
C SER A 31 -1.98 4.32 12.97
N GLU A 32 -0.96 4.59 13.74
CA GLU A 32 -1.12 5.21 15.07
C GLU A 32 -1.78 6.59 14.96
N ILE A 33 -1.40 7.38 13.96
CA ILE A 33 -1.97 8.71 13.74
C ILE A 33 -3.37 8.63 13.15
N VAL A 34 -3.59 7.69 12.21
CA VAL A 34 -4.89 7.48 11.56
C VAL A 34 -5.92 6.91 12.53
N GLY A 35 -5.48 6.10 13.50
CA GLY A 35 -6.35 5.50 14.52
C GLY A 35 -6.81 4.08 14.24
N CYS A 36 -6.39 3.48 13.13
CA CYS A 36 -6.65 2.08 12.79
C CYS A 36 -5.57 1.55 11.87
N ASN A 37 -5.43 0.21 11.80
CA ASN A 37 -4.39 -0.47 11.05
C ASN A 37 -4.92 -1.05 9.75
N LYS A 38 -4.05 -1.17 8.72
CA LYS A 38 -4.31 -2.04 7.58
C LYS A 38 -4.47 -3.49 8.11
N PRO A 39 -5.37 -4.32 7.61
CA PRO A 39 -6.22 -4.15 6.41
C PRO A 39 -7.60 -3.54 6.66
N ASP A 40 -7.83 -2.94 7.81
CA ASP A 40 -9.12 -2.33 8.15
C ASP A 40 -9.48 -1.28 7.09
N VAL A 41 -10.67 -1.40 6.51
CA VAL A 41 -11.14 -0.46 5.48
C VAL A 41 -11.19 0.98 6.00
N ARG A 42 -11.42 1.18 7.30
CA ARG A 42 -11.45 2.53 7.90
C ARG A 42 -10.10 3.23 7.80
N PHE A 43 -9.00 2.48 7.84
CA PHE A 43 -7.66 3.05 7.61
C PHE A 43 -7.58 3.67 6.22
N PHE A 44 -7.99 2.91 5.20
CA PHE A 44 -7.93 3.38 3.81
C PHE A 44 -8.92 4.51 3.54
N GLU A 45 -10.12 4.44 4.07
CA GLU A 45 -11.11 5.51 3.91
C GLU A 45 -10.63 6.83 4.54
N ALA A 46 -9.98 6.76 5.69
CA ALA A 46 -9.39 7.94 6.33
C ALA A 46 -8.27 8.53 5.46
N CYS A 47 -7.43 7.68 4.86
CA CYS A 47 -6.39 8.13 3.94
C CYS A 47 -6.97 8.78 2.68
N PHE A 48 -7.99 8.17 2.09
CA PHE A 48 -8.61 8.65 0.85
C PHE A 48 -9.20 10.05 1.00
N LYS A 49 -9.76 10.38 2.16
CA LYS A 49 -10.30 11.71 2.45
C LYS A 49 -9.24 12.81 2.38
N GLU A 50 -7.99 12.45 2.57
CA GLU A 50 -6.86 13.38 2.61
C GLU A 50 -6.15 13.49 1.26
N ILE A 51 -6.56 12.71 0.27
CA ILE A 51 -5.95 12.71 -1.07
C ILE A 51 -6.81 13.56 -2.01
N PRO A 52 -6.27 14.69 -2.54
CA PRO A 52 -7.00 15.53 -3.49
C PRO A 52 -7.38 14.75 -4.75
N ASP A 53 -8.59 14.98 -5.25
CA ASP A 53 -9.08 14.38 -6.50
C ASP A 53 -9.01 12.85 -6.51
N PHE A 54 -9.15 12.22 -5.35
CA PHE A 54 -9.07 10.76 -5.21
C PHE A 54 -10.15 10.06 -6.03
N LYS A 55 -9.72 9.03 -6.81
CA LYS A 55 -10.61 8.12 -7.53
C LYS A 55 -10.12 6.69 -7.36
N LYS A 56 -10.98 5.80 -6.89
CA LYS A 56 -10.63 4.38 -6.70
C LYS A 56 -10.16 3.73 -8.00
N SER A 57 -10.79 4.07 -9.12
CA SER A 57 -10.45 3.52 -10.44
C SER A 57 -9.05 3.94 -10.94
N GLU A 58 -8.45 4.96 -10.34
CA GLU A 58 -7.13 5.46 -10.70
C GLU A 58 -6.11 5.24 -9.58
N THR A 59 -6.43 4.36 -8.64
CA THR A 59 -5.61 4.13 -7.44
C THR A 59 -5.15 2.69 -7.37
N ILE A 60 -3.86 2.50 -7.08
CA ILE A 60 -3.24 1.21 -6.90
C ILE A 60 -2.48 1.19 -5.57
N ILE A 61 -2.57 0.08 -4.85
CA ILE A 61 -1.68 -0.18 -3.71
C ILE A 61 -0.61 -1.16 -4.12
N ILE A 62 0.62 -0.87 -3.73
CA ILE A 62 1.79 -1.73 -3.97
C ILE A 62 2.34 -2.10 -2.60
N GLY A 63 2.45 -3.38 -2.32
CA GLY A 63 2.98 -3.85 -1.04
C GLY A 63 3.39 -5.30 -1.07
N ASP A 64 4.17 -5.69 -0.06
CA ASP A 64 4.68 -7.05 0.09
C ASP A 64 3.85 -7.90 1.04
N SER A 65 2.98 -7.31 1.83
CA SER A 65 2.15 -8.01 2.80
C SER A 65 0.78 -8.35 2.23
N LEU A 66 0.51 -9.65 2.06
CA LEU A 66 -0.80 -10.11 1.61
C LEU A 66 -1.89 -9.79 2.63
N SER A 67 -1.60 -9.95 3.93
CA SER A 67 -2.60 -9.77 4.99
C SER A 67 -2.93 -8.31 5.29
N SER A 68 -2.01 -7.39 5.06
CA SER A 68 -2.25 -5.96 5.33
C SER A 68 -2.47 -5.14 4.07
N ASP A 69 -1.56 -5.22 3.10
CA ASP A 69 -1.62 -4.38 1.90
C ASP A 69 -2.61 -4.89 0.86
N ILE A 70 -2.51 -6.16 0.50
CA ILE A 70 -3.36 -6.74 -0.56
C ILE A 70 -4.79 -6.92 -0.04
N HIS A 71 -4.95 -7.54 1.13
CA HIS A 71 -6.26 -7.69 1.76
C HIS A 71 -6.91 -6.32 1.99
N GLY A 72 -6.14 -5.36 2.50
CA GLY A 72 -6.63 -4.00 2.73
C GLY A 72 -7.04 -3.29 1.46
N GLY A 73 -6.25 -3.39 0.41
CA GLY A 73 -6.58 -2.80 -0.88
C GLY A 73 -7.84 -3.39 -1.49
N LYS A 74 -8.03 -4.72 -1.38
CA LYS A 74 -9.24 -5.37 -1.86
C LYS A 74 -10.47 -4.94 -1.05
N ASN A 75 -10.36 -4.84 0.26
CA ASN A 75 -11.44 -4.32 1.11
C ASN A 75 -11.81 -2.88 0.75
N ALA A 76 -10.83 -2.08 0.38
CA ALA A 76 -11.03 -0.68 0.03
C ALA A 76 -11.48 -0.48 -1.43
N GLY A 77 -11.48 -1.52 -2.25
CA GLY A 77 -11.93 -1.47 -3.62
C GLY A 77 -10.96 -0.82 -4.60
N ILE A 78 -9.66 -0.87 -4.32
CA ILE A 78 -8.61 -0.36 -5.20
C ILE A 78 -7.80 -1.50 -5.80
N TYR A 79 -7.11 -1.23 -6.91
CA TYR A 79 -6.25 -2.20 -7.58
C TYR A 79 -5.07 -2.59 -6.70
N THR A 80 -4.71 -3.88 -6.68
CA THR A 80 -3.64 -4.39 -5.82
C THR A 80 -2.49 -4.99 -6.64
N LEU A 81 -1.27 -4.57 -6.33
CA LEU A 81 -0.04 -5.10 -6.89
C LEU A 81 0.83 -5.66 -5.77
N TRP A 82 1.04 -6.97 -5.80
CA TRP A 82 1.85 -7.65 -4.80
C TRP A 82 3.32 -7.67 -5.20
N PHE A 83 4.16 -7.04 -4.38
CA PHE A 83 5.61 -7.13 -4.53
C PHE A 83 6.09 -8.40 -3.84
N ASN A 84 6.49 -9.40 -4.65
CA ASN A 84 6.82 -10.75 -4.20
C ASN A 84 8.22 -11.19 -4.66
N PRO A 85 9.30 -10.59 -4.08
CA PRO A 85 10.66 -10.91 -4.50
C PRO A 85 11.09 -12.33 -4.14
N LYS A 86 10.44 -12.95 -3.16
CA LYS A 86 10.76 -14.30 -2.70
C LYS A 86 10.00 -15.40 -3.44
N HIS A 87 9.18 -15.04 -4.41
CA HIS A 87 8.38 -15.99 -5.20
C HIS A 87 7.51 -16.90 -4.33
N LEU A 88 6.89 -16.34 -3.29
CA LEU A 88 5.95 -17.06 -2.43
C LEU A 88 4.70 -17.46 -3.25
N PRO A 89 4.05 -18.58 -2.93
CA PRO A 89 2.86 -19.00 -3.67
C PRO A 89 1.69 -18.06 -3.42
N VAL A 90 0.85 -17.90 -4.45
CA VAL A 90 -0.41 -17.16 -4.32
C VAL A 90 -1.37 -17.97 -3.43
N PRO A 91 -1.96 -17.37 -2.39
CA PRO A 91 -2.85 -18.10 -1.48
C PRO A 91 -4.18 -18.46 -2.15
N GLU A 92 -4.85 -19.48 -1.60
CA GLU A 92 -6.16 -19.89 -2.08
C GLU A 92 -7.27 -18.94 -1.60
N ASN A 93 -7.04 -18.21 -0.52
CA ASN A 93 -8.02 -17.28 0.03
C ASN A 93 -8.25 -16.12 -0.94
N GLN A 94 -9.47 -16.00 -1.46
CA GLN A 94 -9.87 -14.96 -2.42
C GLN A 94 -9.55 -13.54 -1.96
N LYS A 95 -9.63 -13.27 -0.66
CA LYS A 95 -9.34 -11.95 -0.08
C LYS A 95 -7.87 -11.57 -0.14
N LEU A 96 -6.99 -12.55 -0.37
CA LEU A 96 -5.54 -12.35 -0.42
C LEU A 96 -4.97 -12.47 -1.82
N ILE A 97 -5.79 -12.74 -2.84
CA ILE A 97 -5.32 -12.85 -4.23
C ILE A 97 -5.13 -11.45 -4.81
N PRO A 98 -3.90 -11.07 -5.19
CA PRO A 98 -3.65 -9.76 -5.80
C PRO A 98 -4.18 -9.68 -7.24
N ASP A 99 -4.44 -8.48 -7.72
CA ASP A 99 -4.79 -8.26 -9.13
C ASP A 99 -3.57 -8.47 -10.03
N ALA A 100 -2.38 -8.16 -9.55
CA ALA A 100 -1.12 -8.40 -10.23
C ALA A 100 0.00 -8.65 -9.21
N GLU A 101 1.10 -9.24 -9.67
CA GLU A 101 2.29 -9.41 -8.84
C GLU A 101 3.57 -9.17 -9.63
N THR A 102 4.62 -8.80 -8.93
CA THR A 102 5.96 -8.65 -9.50
C THR A 102 7.01 -9.06 -8.47
N ASP A 103 8.14 -9.56 -8.96
CA ASP A 103 9.29 -9.94 -8.14
C ASP A 103 10.40 -8.88 -8.14
N SER A 104 10.23 -7.81 -8.91
CA SER A 104 11.25 -6.79 -9.12
C SER A 104 10.67 -5.38 -9.07
N LEU A 105 11.37 -4.49 -8.37
CA LEU A 105 11.02 -3.07 -8.34
C LEU A 105 11.11 -2.42 -9.73
N ASP A 106 12.03 -2.89 -10.56
CA ASP A 106 12.21 -2.36 -11.93
C ASP A 106 10.98 -2.61 -12.80
N LYS A 107 10.25 -3.69 -12.54
CA LYS A 107 9.04 -4.03 -13.29
C LYS A 107 7.82 -3.21 -12.88
N ILE A 108 7.87 -2.59 -11.71
CA ILE A 108 6.73 -1.80 -11.18
C ILE A 108 6.42 -0.62 -12.10
N GLU A 109 7.43 0.11 -12.52
CA GLU A 109 7.25 1.27 -13.40
C GLU A 109 6.51 0.87 -14.68
N LYS A 110 6.93 -0.23 -15.31
CA LYS A 110 6.28 -0.74 -16.53
C LYS A 110 4.81 -1.11 -16.28
N LEU A 111 4.54 -1.78 -15.17
CA LEU A 111 3.17 -2.16 -14.81
C LEU A 111 2.28 -0.95 -14.54
N LEU A 112 2.83 0.10 -13.93
CA LEU A 112 2.10 1.35 -13.68
C LEU A 112 1.75 2.07 -14.97
N LEU A 113 2.60 2.01 -15.98
CA LEU A 113 2.33 2.61 -17.29
C LEU A 113 1.20 1.88 -18.04
N GLU A 114 0.97 0.61 -17.76
CA GLU A 114 -0.10 -0.20 -18.32
C GLU A 114 -1.41 -0.11 -17.50
N PHE A 115 -1.34 0.43 -16.30
CA PHE A 115 -2.49 0.64 -15.40
C PHE A 115 -3.42 1.81 -15.84
#